data_bfb391ac04f9df933aba60d268949273
#
_entry.id   bfb391ac04f9df933aba60d268949273
#
_cell.length_a   1.000
_cell.length_b   1.000
_cell.length_c   1.000
_cell.angle_alpha   90.00
_cell.angle_beta   90.00
_cell.angle_gamma   90.00
#
_symmetry.space_group_name_H-M   'P 1'
#
loop_
_entity.id
_entity.type
_entity.pdbx_description
1 polymer ?
#
loop_
_entity_poly.entity_id
_entity_poly.type
_entity_poly.pdbx_seq_one_letter_code
_entity_poly.pdbx_strand_id
1 'polypeptide(L)'
;DCNTDEEKVKAIYEWMIHNFEYDYEYNPVIQYFNIHKTLRTHKGVCYDFAHLFASICRSHNIPCYVVDGDKRENVQYHHTWNRVYFNGSWWNVDITFDTIQIQNKDELYGFREINNAYLLDKEYYITKIY
;
A
#
# COMPACT_ATOMS: atom_id res chain seq x y z
N ASP A 1 14.88 6.18 16.40
CA ASP A 1 15.08 7.34 15.53
C ASP A 1 15.52 6.92 14.14
N CYS A 2 14.79 7.40 13.12
CA CYS A 2 15.08 7.09 11.74
C CYS A 2 15.82 8.25 11.09
N ASN A 3 17.04 7.98 10.58
CA ASN A 3 17.88 9.00 9.97
C ASN A 3 17.84 9.02 8.45
N THR A 4 17.52 7.88 7.81
CA THR A 4 17.45 7.76 6.36
C THR A 4 16.02 7.59 5.89
N ASP A 5 15.76 7.90 4.62
CA ASP A 5 14.45 7.69 4.02
C ASP A 5 14.07 6.20 4.03
N GLU A 6 15.03 5.33 3.77
CA GLU A 6 14.80 3.88 3.85
C GLU A 6 14.31 3.46 5.23
N GLU A 7 14.98 3.92 6.28
CA GLU A 7 14.59 3.61 7.67
C GLU A 7 13.19 4.13 7.98
N LYS A 8 12.88 5.36 7.54
CA LYS A 8 11.56 5.96 7.74
C LYS A 8 10.47 5.17 7.02
N VAL A 9 10.69 4.85 5.75
CA VAL A 9 9.73 4.08 4.94
C VAL A 9 9.47 2.71 5.57
N LYS A 10 10.52 2.02 5.96
CA LYS A 10 10.40 0.70 6.59
C LYS A 10 9.68 0.77 7.94
N ALA A 11 9.92 1.81 8.72
CA ALA A 11 9.23 2.02 9.98
C ALA A 11 7.73 2.25 9.78
N ILE A 12 7.35 3.06 8.80
CA ILE A 12 5.94 3.30 8.45
C ILE A 12 5.28 2.00 8.00
N TYR A 13 5.94 1.26 7.10
CA TYR A 13 5.49 -0.02 6.59
C TYR A 13 5.25 -1.02 7.72
N GLU A 14 6.25 -1.23 8.58
CA GLU A 14 6.17 -2.17 9.71
C GLU A 14 5.03 -1.79 10.67
N TRP A 15 4.91 -0.50 10.97
CA TRP A 15 3.83 -0.04 11.82
C TRP A 15 2.46 -0.36 11.23
N MET A 16 2.26 -0.11 9.95
CA MET A 16 0.98 -0.34 9.30
C MET A 16 0.63 -1.84 9.23
N ILE A 17 1.54 -2.67 8.74
CA ILE A 17 1.21 -4.09 8.55
C ILE A 17 0.97 -4.85 9.85
N HIS A 18 1.53 -4.36 10.97
CA HIS A 18 1.34 -4.99 12.27
C HIS A 18 0.17 -4.41 13.09
N ASN A 19 -0.31 -3.22 12.75
CA ASN A 19 -1.32 -2.54 13.57
C ASN A 19 -2.66 -2.35 12.87
N PHE A 20 -2.75 -2.63 11.57
CA PHE A 20 -3.98 -2.45 10.80
C PHE A 20 -4.56 -3.81 10.41
N GLU A 21 -5.86 -3.82 10.16
CA GLU A 21 -6.60 -5.02 9.74
C GLU A 21 -7.38 -4.71 8.46
N TYR A 22 -7.49 -5.71 7.57
CA TYR A 22 -8.32 -5.58 6.39
C TYR A 22 -9.79 -5.61 6.79
N ASP A 23 -10.58 -4.68 6.22
CA ASP A 23 -12.01 -4.59 6.49
C ASP A 23 -12.79 -5.45 5.50
N TYR A 24 -13.05 -6.69 5.89
CA TYR A 24 -13.82 -7.63 5.07
C TYR A 24 -15.31 -7.28 4.99
N GLU A 25 -15.78 -6.36 5.84
CA GLU A 25 -17.17 -5.90 5.85
C GLU A 25 -17.35 -4.58 5.09
N TYR A 26 -16.31 -4.14 4.37
CA TYR A 26 -16.35 -2.89 3.61
C TYR A 26 -17.50 -2.90 2.61
N ASN A 27 -18.30 -1.81 2.64
CA ASN A 27 -19.40 -1.61 1.72
C ASN A 27 -19.22 -0.27 0.99
N PRO A 28 -18.91 -0.27 -0.32
CA PRO A 28 -18.65 0.96 -1.06
C PRO A 28 -19.87 1.86 -1.22
N VAL A 29 -21.06 1.34 -0.98
CA VAL A 29 -22.30 2.15 -1.06
C VAL A 29 -22.44 3.09 0.14
N ILE A 30 -21.99 2.66 1.32
CA ILE A 30 -22.14 3.41 2.56
C ILE A 30 -20.83 3.86 3.18
N GLN A 31 -19.71 3.43 2.63
CA GLN A 31 -18.38 3.75 3.14
C GLN A 31 -17.57 4.46 2.06
N TYR A 32 -16.79 5.42 2.46
CA TYR A 32 -15.89 6.16 1.59
C TYR A 32 -14.55 6.35 2.27
N PHE A 33 -13.53 6.64 1.46
CA PHE A 33 -12.19 6.89 2.00
C PHE A 33 -12.20 8.07 2.96
N ASN A 34 -11.63 7.83 4.12
CA ASN A 34 -11.44 8.87 5.13
C ASN A 34 -10.21 8.51 5.97
N ILE A 35 -9.15 9.26 5.79
CA ILE A 35 -7.88 9.00 6.47
C ILE A 35 -8.02 9.04 8.01
N HIS A 36 -8.87 9.93 8.53
CA HIS A 36 -9.09 10.02 9.96
C HIS A 36 -9.80 8.79 10.51
N LYS A 37 -10.76 8.25 9.75
CA LYS A 37 -11.45 7.03 10.12
C LYS A 37 -10.48 5.85 10.12
N THR A 38 -9.65 5.71 9.09
CA THR A 38 -8.66 4.64 8.99
C THR A 38 -7.65 4.71 10.14
N LEU A 39 -7.16 5.91 10.46
CA LEU A 39 -6.25 6.10 11.59
C LEU A 39 -6.91 5.76 12.93
N ARG A 40 -8.17 6.11 13.11
CA ARG A 40 -8.88 5.86 14.35
C ARG A 40 -9.25 4.40 14.55
N THR A 41 -9.71 3.73 13.50
CA THR A 41 -10.21 2.36 13.59
C THR A 41 -9.14 1.31 13.34
N HIS A 42 -8.04 1.65 12.70
CA HIS A 42 -7.02 0.73 12.21
C HIS A 42 -7.59 -0.34 11.28
N LYS A 43 -8.65 0.00 10.55
CA LYS A 43 -9.30 -0.87 9.56
C LYS A 43 -9.47 -0.14 8.25
N GLY A 44 -9.38 -0.89 7.15
CA GLY A 44 -9.62 -0.35 5.82
C GLY A 44 -9.42 -1.39 4.74
N VAL A 45 -9.51 -0.91 3.51
CA VAL A 45 -9.24 -1.71 2.30
C VAL A 45 -8.03 -1.14 1.56
N CYS A 46 -7.68 -1.71 0.43
CA CYS A 46 -6.47 -1.34 -0.31
C CYS A 46 -6.37 0.17 -0.59
N TYR A 47 -7.48 0.81 -0.97
CA TYR A 47 -7.51 2.24 -1.23
C TYR A 47 -7.14 3.04 0.02
N ASP A 48 -7.73 2.70 1.16
CA ASP A 48 -7.47 3.38 2.43
C ASP A 48 -6.01 3.26 2.85
N PHE A 49 -5.47 2.06 2.78
CA PHE A 49 -4.09 1.79 3.20
C PHE A 49 -3.08 2.46 2.29
N ALA A 50 -3.29 2.41 0.98
CA ALA A 50 -2.38 3.03 0.02
C ALA A 50 -2.36 4.55 0.18
N HIS A 51 -3.51 5.17 0.38
CA HIS A 51 -3.59 6.62 0.61
C HIS A 51 -2.97 7.02 1.94
N LEU A 52 -3.20 6.25 3.00
CA LEU A 52 -2.59 6.52 4.30
C LEU A 52 -1.07 6.42 4.23
N PHE A 53 -0.56 5.34 3.65
CA PHE A 53 0.88 5.14 3.49
C PHE A 53 1.52 6.30 2.72
N ALA A 54 0.93 6.68 1.59
CA ALA A 54 1.41 7.80 0.79
C ALA A 54 1.39 9.12 1.58
N SER A 55 0.33 9.36 2.34
CA SER A 55 0.20 10.58 3.14
C SER A 55 1.29 10.68 4.20
N ILE A 56 1.59 9.58 4.89
CA ILE A 56 2.64 9.56 5.90
C ILE A 56 4.01 9.76 5.25
N CYS A 57 4.31 9.03 4.18
CA CYS A 57 5.58 9.20 3.45
C CYS A 57 5.77 10.64 2.99
N ARG A 58 4.75 11.23 2.38
CA ARG A 58 4.80 12.62 1.89
C ARG A 58 4.99 13.63 3.02
N SER A 59 4.43 13.37 4.19
CA SER A 59 4.65 14.24 5.37
C SER A 59 6.10 14.25 5.83
N HIS A 60 6.88 13.24 5.44
CA HIS A 60 8.32 13.15 5.70
C HIS A 60 9.15 13.51 4.46
N ASN A 61 8.56 14.16 3.47
CA ASN A 61 9.20 14.54 2.21
C ASN A 61 9.76 13.35 1.41
N ILE A 62 9.14 12.19 1.55
CA ILE A 62 9.49 11.00 0.79
C ILE A 62 8.52 10.87 -0.39
N PRO A 63 9.02 10.85 -1.64
CA PRO A 63 8.14 10.70 -2.79
C PRO A 63 7.41 9.35 -2.75
N CYS A 64 6.10 9.40 -2.88
CA CYS A 64 5.27 8.20 -2.85
C CYS A 64 4.05 8.41 -3.74
N TYR A 65 3.82 7.47 -4.65
CA TYR A 65 2.62 7.43 -5.50
C TYR A 65 1.61 6.44 -4.95
N VAL A 66 0.35 6.75 -5.21
CA VAL A 66 -0.74 5.78 -5.12
C VAL A 66 -0.98 5.26 -6.53
N VAL A 67 -1.06 3.96 -6.70
CA VAL A 67 -1.19 3.29 -7.99
C VAL A 67 -2.47 2.47 -8.00
N ASP A 68 -3.36 2.77 -8.95
CA ASP A 68 -4.55 1.96 -9.19
C ASP A 68 -4.33 1.08 -10.42
N GLY A 69 -4.84 -0.14 -10.35
CA GLY A 69 -4.78 -1.07 -11.47
C GLY A 69 -5.95 -2.02 -11.52
N ASP A 70 -6.20 -2.56 -12.72
CA ASP A 70 -7.20 -3.58 -12.96
C ASP A 70 -6.50 -4.90 -13.26
N LYS A 71 -7.00 -5.98 -12.66
CA LYS A 71 -6.38 -7.30 -12.81
C LYS A 71 -6.46 -7.77 -14.27
N ARG A 72 -5.34 -8.18 -14.84
CA ARG A 72 -5.26 -8.59 -16.25
C ARG A 72 -6.18 -9.76 -16.58
N GLU A 73 -6.30 -10.71 -15.67
CA GLU A 73 -7.15 -11.87 -15.86
C GLU A 73 -8.63 -11.56 -15.72
N ASN A 74 -8.97 -10.53 -14.94
CA ASN A 74 -10.36 -10.12 -14.74
C ASN A 74 -10.40 -8.63 -14.36
N VAL A 75 -10.66 -7.79 -15.35
CA VAL A 75 -10.65 -6.32 -15.22
C VAL A 75 -11.71 -5.77 -14.26
N GLN A 76 -12.62 -6.61 -13.77
CA GLN A 76 -13.56 -6.20 -12.73
C GLN A 76 -12.91 -6.17 -11.34
N TYR A 77 -11.76 -6.80 -11.16
CA TYR A 77 -11.00 -6.72 -9.93
C TYR A 77 -10.03 -5.55 -9.98
N HIS A 78 -10.25 -4.62 -9.08
CA HIS A 78 -9.41 -3.43 -8.91
C HIS A 78 -8.51 -3.62 -7.71
N HIS A 79 -7.32 -3.02 -7.79
CA HIS A 79 -6.39 -3.01 -6.67
C HIS A 79 -5.67 -1.66 -6.60
N THR A 80 -5.22 -1.31 -5.42
CA THR A 80 -4.49 -0.08 -5.16
C THR A 80 -3.28 -0.41 -4.29
N TRP A 81 -2.11 0.07 -4.71
CA TRP A 81 -0.87 -0.13 -3.98
C TRP A 81 -0.02 1.14 -4.07
N ASN A 82 1.24 1.08 -3.66
CA ASN A 82 2.11 2.24 -3.66
C ASN A 82 3.40 2.00 -4.43
N ARG A 83 3.95 3.10 -4.95
CA ARG A 83 5.35 3.20 -5.37
C ARG A 83 6.01 4.24 -4.51
N VAL A 84 7.11 3.90 -3.89
CA VAL A 84 7.83 4.77 -2.97
C VAL A 84 9.29 4.87 -3.39
N TYR A 85 9.86 6.07 -3.27
CA TYR A 85 11.24 6.36 -3.69
C TYR A 85 12.16 6.46 -2.47
N PHE A 86 13.19 5.63 -2.46
CA PHE A 86 14.31 5.75 -1.51
C PHE A 86 15.54 5.02 -2.07
N ASN A 87 16.71 5.38 -1.58
CA ASN A 87 17.99 4.80 -2.03
C ASN A 87 18.19 4.83 -3.55
N GLY A 88 17.72 5.90 -4.20
CA GLY A 88 17.92 6.09 -5.64
C GLY A 88 17.04 5.23 -6.54
N SER A 89 16.05 4.52 -5.99
CA SER A 89 15.17 3.64 -6.76
C SER A 89 13.71 3.82 -6.36
N TRP A 90 12.81 3.43 -7.27
CA TRP A 90 11.38 3.31 -6.99
C TRP A 90 11.05 1.87 -6.63
N TRP A 91 10.24 1.70 -5.59
CA TRP A 91 9.87 0.40 -5.06
C TRP A 91 8.36 0.24 -5.03
N ASN A 92 7.85 -0.89 -5.52
CA ASN A 92 6.47 -1.29 -5.27
C ASN A 92 6.36 -1.83 -3.85
N VAL A 93 5.28 -1.46 -3.18
CA VAL A 93 4.89 -1.98 -1.87
C VAL A 93 3.37 -2.14 -1.83
N ASP A 94 2.90 -3.21 -1.21
CA ASP A 94 1.48 -3.51 -1.10
C ASP A 94 1.11 -3.72 0.37
N ILE A 95 0.68 -2.66 1.00
CA ILE A 95 0.34 -2.66 2.43
C ILE A 95 -0.81 -3.63 2.71
N THR A 96 -1.84 -3.62 1.87
CA THR A 96 -3.00 -4.49 2.04
C THR A 96 -2.62 -5.96 2.00
N PHE A 97 -1.87 -6.34 0.97
CA PHE A 97 -1.41 -7.72 0.82
C PHE A 97 -0.60 -8.15 2.05
N ASP A 98 0.36 -7.33 2.46
CA ASP A 98 1.25 -7.69 3.56
C ASP A 98 0.55 -7.66 4.93
N THR A 99 -0.44 -6.79 5.11
CA THR A 99 -1.29 -6.80 6.31
C THR A 99 -2.03 -8.14 6.44
N ILE A 100 -2.58 -8.64 5.34
CA ILE A 100 -3.25 -9.94 5.31
C ILE A 100 -2.25 -11.08 5.53
N GLN A 101 -1.08 -11.01 4.87
CA GLN A 101 -0.04 -12.02 5.00
C GLN A 101 0.48 -12.14 6.43
N ILE A 102 0.66 -11.02 7.14
CA ILE A 102 1.06 -11.03 8.55
C ILE A 102 0.06 -11.82 9.40
N GLN A 103 -1.23 -11.59 9.20
CA GLN A 103 -2.28 -12.28 9.95
C GLN A 103 -2.28 -13.78 9.66
N ASN A 104 -2.03 -14.16 8.43
CA ASN A 104 -2.00 -15.55 7.99
C ASN A 104 -0.65 -16.22 8.21
N LYS A 105 0.37 -15.48 8.67
CA LYS A 105 1.76 -15.94 8.83
C LYS A 105 2.36 -16.45 7.52
N ASP A 106 1.98 -15.82 6.41
CA ASP A 106 2.48 -16.13 5.08
C ASP A 106 3.61 -15.17 4.66
N GLU A 107 4.27 -15.48 3.54
CA GLU A 107 5.38 -14.70 3.02
C GLU A 107 4.93 -13.30 2.59
N LEU A 108 5.72 -12.29 2.94
CA LEU A 108 5.43 -10.90 2.61
C LEU A 108 5.90 -10.55 1.19
N TYR A 109 5.16 -9.63 0.54
CA TYR A 109 5.59 -9.00 -0.69
C TYR A 109 6.83 -8.11 -0.44
N GLY A 110 6.77 -7.30 0.60
CA GLY A 110 7.83 -6.38 0.99
C GLY A 110 8.02 -5.25 -0.03
N PHE A 111 9.28 -4.87 -0.24
CA PHE A 111 9.67 -3.83 -1.19
C PHE A 111 10.34 -4.47 -2.40
N ARG A 112 9.81 -4.21 -3.60
CA ARG A 112 10.38 -4.74 -4.86
C ARG A 112 10.60 -3.61 -5.84
N GLU A 113 11.82 -3.52 -6.37
CA GLU A 113 12.14 -2.52 -7.40
C GLU A 113 11.21 -2.67 -8.59
N ILE A 114 10.80 -1.53 -9.18
CA ILE A 114 9.85 -1.53 -10.30
C ILE A 114 10.36 -2.36 -11.47
N ASN A 115 11.63 -2.27 -11.80
CA ASN A 115 12.22 -3.05 -12.89
C ASN A 115 12.18 -4.57 -12.64
N ASN A 116 12.08 -4.96 -11.38
CA ASN A 116 11.94 -6.34 -10.93
C ASN A 116 10.57 -6.58 -10.28
N ALA A 117 9.64 -5.70 -10.49
CA ALA A 117 8.30 -5.71 -9.92
C ALA A 117 7.47 -6.80 -10.58
N TYR A 118 7.76 -7.96 -10.15
CA TYR A 118 7.39 -9.20 -10.75
C TYR A 118 5.89 -9.46 -10.71
N LEU A 119 5.23 -9.10 -9.62
CA LEU A 119 3.84 -9.48 -9.42
C LEU A 119 2.86 -8.39 -9.83
N LEU A 120 3.01 -7.19 -9.29
CA LEU A 120 1.98 -6.16 -9.46
C LEU A 120 1.90 -5.66 -10.90
N ASP A 121 3.01 -5.28 -11.51
CA ASP A 121 3.00 -4.74 -12.87
C ASP A 121 2.65 -5.77 -13.93
N LYS A 122 2.83 -7.07 -13.64
CA LYS A 122 2.45 -8.16 -14.54
C LYS A 122 1.01 -8.63 -14.34
N GLU A 123 0.48 -8.55 -13.14
CA GLU A 123 -0.87 -9.00 -12.83
C GLU A 123 -1.93 -7.93 -13.10
N TYR A 124 -1.54 -6.65 -13.12
CA TYR A 124 -2.46 -5.53 -13.23
C TYR A 124 -2.13 -4.60 -14.39
N TYR A 125 -3.17 -4.10 -15.04
CA TYR A 125 -3.05 -2.92 -15.90
C TYR A 125 -3.11 -1.68 -15.02
N ILE A 126 -2.08 -0.86 -15.05
CA ILE A 126 -2.10 0.41 -14.31
C ILE A 126 -3.09 1.36 -14.99
N THR A 127 -4.07 1.85 -14.23
CA THR A 127 -5.10 2.76 -14.71
C THR A 127 -4.90 4.18 -14.24
N LYS A 128 -4.24 4.38 -13.10
CA LYS A 128 -3.98 5.71 -12.56
C LYS A 128 -2.80 5.69 -11.59
N ILE A 129 -1.97 6.74 -11.67
CA ILE A 129 -0.90 6.99 -10.71
C ILE A 129 -1.07 8.41 -10.18
N TYR A 130 -1.12 8.58 -8.89
CA TYR A 130 -1.32 9.89 -8.29
C TYR A 130 -0.64 10.07 -6.91
#